data_fc90f0ae04530876b0c2fe37be7b9fb9
#
_entry.id   fc90f0ae04530876b0c2fe37be7b9fb9
#
_cell.length_a   1.000
_cell.length_b   1.000
_cell.length_c   1.000
_cell.angle_alpha   90.00
_cell.angle_beta   90.00
_cell.angle_gamma   90.00
#
_symmetry.space_group_name_H-M   'P 1'
#
loop_
_entity.id
_entity.type
_entity.pdbx_description
1 polymer ?
#
loop_
_entity_poly.entity_id
_entity_poly.type
_entity_poly.pdbx_seq_one_letter_code
_entity_poly.pdbx_strand_id
1 'polypeptide(L)'
;MKFATKLSLGCIALLSCALGAAGLLLTGQSFSGSLASTRTALQAQQEKEKYALERIIFQATDSAQFENYILASAAQQYAEQTADAGSSMALWLDGAYTLYSGLPAALPRTALKQALTNGENAWQLTRAAGRWYLLLTQPLDLPGVRADMLCAYDVSAVFATRDAQLRAWLA
;
A
#
# COMPACT_ATOMS: atom_id res chain seq x y z
N MET A 1 -17.92 -25.37 51.03
CA MET A 1 -16.75 -25.08 50.17
C MET A 1 -17.04 -25.16 48.65
N LYS A 2 -17.89 -26.10 48.14
CA LYS A 2 -18.12 -26.30 46.70
C LYS A 2 -18.82 -25.11 45.97
N PHE A 3 -19.66 -24.30 46.62
CA PHE A 3 -20.38 -23.20 45.98
C PHE A 3 -19.49 -21.97 45.76
N ALA A 4 -18.72 -21.57 46.75
CA ALA A 4 -17.81 -20.43 46.66
C ALA A 4 -16.74 -20.62 45.55
N THR A 5 -16.23 -21.87 45.45
CA THR A 5 -15.24 -22.22 44.42
C THR A 5 -15.82 -22.15 42.99
N LYS A 6 -17.08 -22.57 42.81
CA LYS A 6 -17.77 -22.46 41.52
C LYS A 6 -18.04 -21.00 41.11
N LEU A 7 -18.43 -20.18 42.12
CA LEU A 7 -18.68 -18.76 41.88
C LEU A 7 -17.38 -18.02 41.52
N SER A 8 -16.30 -18.28 42.26
CA SER A 8 -14.97 -17.71 41.97
C SER A 8 -14.47 -18.11 40.57
N LEU A 9 -14.63 -19.36 40.17
CA LEU A 9 -14.22 -19.86 38.87
C LEU A 9 -15.04 -19.21 37.76
N GLY A 10 -16.36 -19.02 37.98
CA GLY A 10 -17.24 -18.30 37.02
C GLY A 10 -16.84 -16.82 36.84
N CYS A 11 -16.53 -16.14 37.95
CA CYS A 11 -16.08 -14.75 37.90
C CYS A 11 -14.71 -14.62 37.17
N ILE A 12 -13.78 -15.51 37.42
CA ILE A 12 -12.48 -15.51 36.71
C ILE A 12 -12.68 -15.74 35.21
N ALA A 13 -13.51 -16.72 34.84
CA ALA A 13 -13.80 -16.98 33.42
C ALA A 13 -14.44 -15.78 32.73
N LEU A 14 -15.42 -15.13 33.35
CA LEU A 14 -16.06 -13.92 32.81
C LEU A 14 -15.08 -12.75 32.66
N LEU A 15 -14.24 -12.51 33.66
CA LEU A 15 -13.19 -11.48 33.60
C LEU A 15 -12.19 -11.76 32.48
N SER A 16 -11.74 -13.01 32.36
CA SER A 16 -10.79 -13.41 31.31
C SER A 16 -11.41 -13.23 29.91
N CYS A 17 -12.68 -13.59 29.71
CA CYS A 17 -13.39 -13.36 28.45
C CYS A 17 -13.56 -11.87 28.16
N ALA A 18 -13.92 -11.06 29.14
CA ALA A 18 -14.09 -9.62 28.97
C ALA A 18 -12.76 -8.93 28.62
N LEU A 19 -11.68 -9.27 29.32
CA LEU A 19 -10.34 -8.73 29.02
C LEU A 19 -9.83 -9.19 27.65
N GLY A 20 -10.04 -10.46 27.29
CA GLY A 20 -9.69 -10.97 25.97
C GLY A 20 -10.42 -10.26 24.86
N ALA A 21 -11.73 -10.05 24.99
CA ALA A 21 -12.54 -9.31 24.01
C ALA A 21 -12.08 -7.84 23.90
N ALA A 22 -11.83 -7.17 25.02
CA ALA A 22 -11.33 -5.79 25.04
C ALA A 22 -9.95 -5.69 24.35
N GLY A 23 -9.05 -6.63 24.61
CA GLY A 23 -7.73 -6.68 23.97
C GLY A 23 -7.80 -6.86 22.46
N LEU A 24 -8.68 -7.73 21.97
CA LEU A 24 -8.90 -7.93 20.53
C LEU A 24 -9.47 -6.67 19.88
N LEU A 25 -10.43 -6.01 20.52
CA LEU A 25 -11.03 -4.77 20.01
C LEU A 25 -10.00 -3.64 19.94
N LEU A 26 -9.21 -3.44 20.99
CA LEU A 26 -8.16 -2.42 21.03
C LEU A 26 -7.08 -2.68 19.98
N THR A 27 -6.65 -3.93 19.81
CA THR A 27 -5.68 -4.30 18.76
C THR A 27 -6.25 -4.05 17.37
N GLY A 28 -7.52 -4.38 17.14
CA GLY A 28 -8.21 -4.10 15.87
C GLY A 28 -8.31 -2.61 15.56
N GLN A 29 -8.68 -1.78 16.55
CA GLN A 29 -8.74 -0.33 16.39
C GLN A 29 -7.35 0.29 16.15
N SER A 30 -6.35 -0.14 16.93
CA SER A 30 -4.96 0.32 16.76
C SER A 30 -4.41 -0.03 15.38
N PHE A 31 -4.66 -1.24 14.90
CA PHE A 31 -4.27 -1.68 13.56
C PHE A 31 -4.95 -0.84 12.46
N SER A 32 -6.27 -0.66 12.56
CA SER A 32 -7.03 0.13 11.57
C SER A 32 -6.54 1.58 11.53
N GLY A 33 -6.27 2.20 12.68
CA GLY A 33 -5.72 3.54 12.78
C GLY A 33 -4.32 3.63 12.20
N SER A 34 -3.44 2.67 12.50
CA SER A 34 -2.08 2.62 11.96
C SER A 34 -2.08 2.42 10.44
N LEU A 35 -2.94 1.53 9.92
CA LEU A 35 -3.06 1.31 8.48
C LEU A 35 -3.61 2.56 7.76
N ALA A 36 -4.61 3.23 8.33
CA ALA A 36 -5.16 4.46 7.77
C ALA A 36 -4.12 5.59 7.75
N SER A 37 -3.37 5.78 8.84
CA SER A 37 -2.28 6.76 8.92
C SER A 37 -1.17 6.46 7.91
N THR A 38 -0.74 5.20 7.81
CA THR A 38 0.26 4.75 6.83
C THR A 38 -0.22 5.02 5.41
N ARG A 39 -1.49 4.69 5.09
CA ARG A 39 -2.09 4.97 3.78
C ARG A 39 -2.03 6.46 3.45
N THR A 40 -2.46 7.33 4.37
CA THR A 40 -2.47 8.78 4.14
C THR A 40 -1.05 9.31 3.92
N ALA A 41 -0.07 8.85 4.69
CA ALA A 41 1.32 9.23 4.52
C ALA A 41 1.87 8.78 3.14
N LEU A 42 1.57 7.54 2.73
CA LEU A 42 2.01 7.01 1.44
C LEU A 42 1.30 7.66 0.25
N GLN A 43 0.03 8.07 0.39
CA GLN A 43 -0.66 8.86 -0.62
C GLN A 43 0.01 10.22 -0.81
N ALA A 44 0.35 10.92 0.28
CA ALA A 44 1.07 12.19 0.20
C ALA A 44 2.49 12.03 -0.36
N GLN A 45 3.15 10.91 -0.09
CA GLN A 45 4.43 10.56 -0.71
C GLN A 45 4.26 10.33 -2.21
N GLN A 46 3.29 9.52 -2.62
CA GLN A 46 3.01 9.24 -4.04
C GLN A 46 2.71 10.51 -4.83
N GLU A 47 1.99 11.47 -4.24
CA GLU A 47 1.73 12.75 -4.88
C GLU A 47 3.02 13.53 -5.19
N LYS A 48 3.97 13.53 -4.26
CA LYS A 48 5.31 14.12 -4.50
C LYS A 48 6.08 13.36 -5.58
N GLU A 49 6.00 12.04 -5.57
CA GLU A 49 6.63 11.18 -6.59
C GLU A 49 6.03 11.44 -7.98
N LYS A 50 4.69 11.60 -8.06
CA LYS A 50 3.98 11.99 -9.27
C LYS A 50 4.53 13.31 -9.83
N TYR A 51 4.56 14.38 -9.04
CA TYR A 51 5.09 15.68 -9.49
C TYR A 51 6.56 15.62 -9.91
N ALA A 52 7.36 14.82 -9.23
CA ALA A 52 8.76 14.64 -9.62
C ALA A 52 8.89 13.94 -10.98
N LEU A 53 8.10 12.89 -11.21
CA LEU A 53 8.07 12.17 -12.48
C LEU A 53 7.56 13.07 -13.63
N GLU A 54 6.44 13.78 -13.42
CA GLU A 54 5.89 14.73 -14.40
C GLU A 54 6.92 15.78 -14.78
N ARG A 55 7.65 16.33 -13.82
CA ARG A 55 8.72 17.31 -14.10
C ARG A 55 9.82 16.72 -14.98
N ILE A 56 10.23 15.48 -14.76
CA ILE A 56 11.22 14.80 -15.61
C ILE A 56 10.67 14.61 -17.02
N ILE A 57 9.41 14.18 -17.15
CA ILE A 57 8.74 14.01 -18.43
C ILE A 57 8.69 15.35 -19.20
N PHE A 58 8.26 16.43 -18.56
CA PHE A 58 8.19 17.76 -19.18
C PHE A 58 9.57 18.31 -19.58
N GLN A 59 10.61 18.01 -18.80
CA GLN A 59 11.99 18.42 -19.14
C GLN A 59 12.57 17.61 -20.30
N ALA A 60 12.15 16.37 -20.47
CA ALA A 60 12.60 15.52 -21.57
C ALA A 60 11.85 15.76 -22.89
N THR A 61 10.77 16.57 -22.87
CA THR A 61 9.90 16.78 -24.01
C THR A 61 10.08 18.20 -24.56
N ASP A 62 10.75 18.34 -25.69
CA ASP A 62 10.94 19.62 -26.41
C ASP A 62 9.68 20.10 -27.14
N SER A 63 8.71 19.24 -27.39
CA SER A 63 7.44 19.51 -28.08
C SER A 63 6.29 18.89 -27.29
N ALA A 64 5.08 19.42 -27.44
CA ALA A 64 3.88 18.92 -26.75
C ALA A 64 3.46 17.48 -27.16
N GLN A 65 4.37 16.70 -27.72
CA GLN A 65 4.15 15.30 -28.11
C GLN A 65 4.87 14.37 -27.12
N PHE A 66 4.07 13.74 -26.28
CA PHE A 66 4.56 12.74 -25.30
C PHE A 66 4.65 11.37 -25.99
N GLU A 67 5.77 11.10 -26.62
CA GLU A 67 6.00 9.78 -27.23
C GLU A 67 6.26 8.71 -26.16
N ASN A 68 5.80 7.48 -26.42
CA ASN A 68 5.88 6.36 -25.45
C ASN A 68 7.30 6.10 -24.96
N TYR A 69 8.33 6.27 -25.83
CA TYR A 69 9.72 6.06 -25.43
C TYR A 69 10.22 7.13 -24.46
N ILE A 70 9.76 8.38 -24.57
CA ILE A 70 10.08 9.49 -23.66
C ILE A 70 9.50 9.17 -22.28
N LEU A 71 8.23 8.76 -22.24
CA LEU A 71 7.56 8.38 -20.98
C LEU A 71 8.26 7.20 -20.32
N ALA A 72 8.62 6.18 -21.10
CA ALA A 72 9.33 5.00 -20.58
C ALA A 72 10.72 5.37 -20.05
N SER A 73 11.49 6.19 -20.78
CA SER A 73 12.84 6.61 -20.35
C SER A 73 12.80 7.51 -19.12
N ALA A 74 11.83 8.43 -19.04
CA ALA A 74 11.63 9.28 -17.87
C ALA A 74 11.27 8.45 -16.63
N ALA A 75 10.39 7.45 -16.78
CA ALA A 75 10.03 6.54 -15.71
C ALA A 75 11.22 5.69 -15.23
N GLN A 76 12.05 5.21 -16.15
CA GLN A 76 13.28 4.49 -15.83
C GLN A 76 14.28 5.41 -15.09
N GLN A 77 14.52 6.60 -15.59
CA GLN A 77 15.41 7.58 -14.95
C GLN A 77 14.93 7.93 -13.53
N TYR A 78 13.63 8.14 -13.37
CA TYR A 78 13.04 8.39 -12.06
C TYR A 78 13.26 7.21 -11.10
N ALA A 79 13.01 5.98 -11.56
CA ALA A 79 13.20 4.78 -10.76
C ALA A 79 14.67 4.57 -10.34
N GLU A 80 15.63 4.87 -11.22
CA GLU A 80 17.06 4.83 -10.90
C GLU A 80 17.44 5.85 -9.84
N GLN A 81 16.86 7.07 -9.88
CA GLN A 81 17.09 8.12 -8.88
C GLN A 81 16.46 7.80 -7.52
N THR A 82 15.41 6.99 -7.49
CA THR A 82 14.64 6.66 -6.28
C THR A 82 14.82 5.22 -5.81
N ALA A 83 15.76 4.48 -6.36
CA ALA A 83 15.99 3.05 -6.05
C ALA A 83 16.12 2.76 -4.55
N ASP A 84 16.68 3.70 -3.77
CA ASP A 84 16.85 3.59 -2.31
C ASP A 84 15.62 4.00 -1.51
N ALA A 85 14.58 4.54 -2.14
CA ALA A 85 13.41 5.11 -1.43
C ALA A 85 12.40 4.06 -0.94
N GLY A 86 12.64 2.76 -1.20
CA GLY A 86 11.78 1.67 -0.74
C GLY A 86 10.41 1.60 -1.41
N SER A 87 10.15 2.45 -2.42
CA SER A 87 9.00 2.39 -3.30
C SER A 87 9.37 1.74 -4.63
N SER A 88 8.43 1.00 -5.19
CA SER A 88 8.55 0.45 -6.54
C SER A 88 7.36 0.91 -7.36
N MET A 89 7.62 1.34 -8.61
CA MET A 89 6.58 1.91 -9.46
C MET A 89 6.49 1.23 -10.82
N ALA A 90 5.32 1.38 -11.45
CA ALA A 90 5.10 1.12 -12.87
C ALA A 90 4.34 2.28 -13.50
N LEU A 91 4.59 2.48 -14.79
CA LEU A 91 3.88 3.45 -15.62
C LEU A 91 3.05 2.70 -16.67
N TRP A 92 1.77 3.03 -16.70
CA TRP A 92 0.79 2.42 -17.60
C TRP A 92 0.20 3.48 -18.52
N LEU A 93 -0.05 3.11 -19.79
CA LEU A 93 -0.72 3.93 -20.79
C LEU A 93 -2.12 3.38 -21.03
N ASP A 94 -3.14 4.23 -20.97
CA ASP A 94 -4.56 3.90 -21.20
C ASP A 94 -5.06 2.72 -20.35
N GLY A 95 -4.44 2.47 -19.19
CA GLY A 95 -4.78 1.35 -18.31
C GLY A 95 -4.50 -0.05 -18.89
N ALA A 96 -3.91 -0.12 -20.08
CA ALA A 96 -3.70 -1.37 -20.83
C ALA A 96 -2.23 -1.72 -21.09
N TYR A 97 -1.42 -0.72 -21.42
CA TYR A 97 -0.04 -0.93 -21.84
C TYR A 97 0.94 -0.51 -20.75
N THR A 98 1.81 -1.43 -20.33
CA THR A 98 2.90 -1.13 -19.40
C THR A 98 4.06 -0.49 -20.17
N LEU A 99 4.36 0.78 -19.90
CA LEU A 99 5.52 1.48 -20.47
C LEU A 99 6.80 1.20 -19.68
N TYR A 100 6.67 1.14 -18.36
CA TYR A 100 7.75 0.82 -17.43
C TYR A 100 7.22 -0.01 -16.27
N SER A 101 8.00 -0.94 -15.74
CA SER A 101 7.68 -1.67 -14.51
C SER A 101 8.92 -2.02 -13.70
N GLY A 102 9.07 -1.35 -12.55
CA GLY A 102 10.01 -1.71 -11.49
C GLY A 102 9.33 -2.44 -10.32
N LEU A 103 8.08 -2.90 -10.51
CA LEU A 103 7.32 -3.58 -9.46
C LEU A 103 7.92 -4.95 -9.11
N PRO A 104 7.79 -5.42 -7.85
CA PRO A 104 8.18 -6.76 -7.47
C PRO A 104 7.52 -7.81 -8.36
N ALA A 105 8.30 -8.71 -8.95
CA ALA A 105 7.81 -9.75 -9.85
C ALA A 105 6.81 -10.72 -9.19
N ALA A 106 6.82 -10.79 -7.86
CA ALA A 106 5.90 -11.62 -7.08
C ALA A 106 4.46 -11.07 -7.04
N LEU A 107 4.23 -9.79 -7.41
CA LEU A 107 2.89 -9.18 -7.35
C LEU A 107 1.94 -9.84 -8.36
N PRO A 108 0.73 -10.26 -7.93
CA PRO A 108 -0.23 -10.90 -8.82
C PRO A 108 -0.72 -9.91 -9.90
N ARG A 109 -0.70 -10.32 -11.16
CA ARG A 109 -1.22 -9.51 -12.28
C ARG A 109 -2.68 -9.10 -12.11
N THR A 110 -3.48 -9.94 -11.45
CA THR A 110 -4.89 -9.65 -11.13
C THR A 110 -5.01 -8.46 -10.18
N ALA A 111 -4.17 -8.39 -9.14
CA ALA A 111 -4.14 -7.26 -8.21
C ALA A 111 -3.72 -5.96 -8.92
N LEU A 112 -2.72 -6.02 -9.81
CA LEU A 112 -2.30 -4.86 -10.59
C LEU A 112 -3.42 -4.33 -11.49
N LYS A 113 -4.09 -5.22 -12.23
CA LYS A 113 -5.23 -4.85 -13.07
C LYS A 113 -6.38 -4.25 -12.25
N GLN A 114 -6.68 -4.84 -11.12
CA GLN A 114 -7.74 -4.35 -10.24
C GLN A 114 -7.40 -2.96 -9.67
N ALA A 115 -6.15 -2.73 -9.27
CA ALA A 115 -5.71 -1.41 -8.80
C ALA A 115 -5.88 -0.33 -9.87
N LEU A 116 -5.56 -0.64 -11.14
CA LEU A 116 -5.75 0.26 -12.26
C LEU A 116 -7.24 0.51 -12.60
N THR A 117 -8.10 -0.51 -12.44
CA THR A 117 -9.53 -0.41 -12.75
C THR A 117 -10.33 0.34 -11.69
N ASN A 118 -9.87 0.36 -10.43
CA ASN A 118 -10.58 0.99 -9.32
C ASN A 118 -10.62 2.53 -9.39
N GLY A 119 -9.90 3.15 -10.34
CA GLY A 119 -9.94 4.59 -10.60
C GLY A 119 -8.93 5.41 -9.79
N GLU A 120 -9.09 6.74 -9.89
CA GLU A 120 -8.19 7.71 -9.26
C GLU A 120 -8.18 7.58 -7.74
N ASN A 121 -6.97 7.65 -7.16
CA ASN A 121 -6.74 7.54 -5.72
C ASN A 121 -7.20 6.22 -5.09
N ALA A 122 -7.46 5.21 -5.91
CA ALA A 122 -7.79 3.89 -5.41
C ALA A 122 -6.58 3.26 -4.71
N TRP A 123 -6.88 2.50 -3.69
CA TRP A 123 -5.87 1.75 -2.97
C TRP A 123 -6.28 0.28 -2.84
N GLN A 124 -5.31 -0.59 -2.84
CA GLN A 124 -5.52 -2.02 -2.67
C GLN A 124 -4.40 -2.64 -1.85
N LEU A 125 -4.78 -3.49 -0.91
CA LEU A 125 -3.84 -4.35 -0.21
C LEU A 125 -3.72 -5.68 -0.93
N THR A 126 -2.49 -6.12 -1.12
CA THR A 126 -2.20 -7.45 -1.67
C THR A 126 -1.06 -8.11 -0.92
N ARG A 127 -1.06 -9.44 -0.90
CA ARG A 127 0.02 -10.22 -0.30
C ARG A 127 0.78 -10.97 -1.39
N ALA A 128 2.09 -10.82 -1.40
CA ALA A 128 2.96 -11.47 -2.37
C ALA A 128 4.29 -11.87 -1.72
N ALA A 129 4.77 -13.09 -1.96
CA ALA A 129 6.01 -13.62 -1.39
C ALA A 129 6.14 -13.43 0.12
N GLY A 130 5.03 -13.57 0.87
CA GLY A 130 5.01 -13.43 2.33
C GLY A 130 4.96 -11.99 2.84
N ARG A 131 5.03 -10.98 1.97
CA ARG A 131 4.97 -9.55 2.31
C ARG A 131 3.61 -8.94 1.99
N TRP A 132 3.25 -7.87 2.69
CA TRP A 132 2.07 -7.08 2.41
C TRP A 132 2.44 -5.81 1.65
N TYR A 133 1.75 -5.59 0.54
CA TYR A 133 1.93 -4.40 -0.30
C TYR A 133 0.67 -3.58 -0.35
N LEU A 134 0.83 -2.26 -0.20
CA LEU A 134 -0.19 -1.28 -0.52
C LEU A 134 0.05 -0.79 -1.95
N LEU A 135 -0.90 -1.05 -2.83
CA LEU A 135 -0.90 -0.54 -4.21
C LEU A 135 -1.69 0.75 -4.24
N LEU A 136 -1.10 1.79 -4.81
CA LEU A 136 -1.73 3.10 -5.01
C LEU A 136 -1.62 3.46 -6.49
N THR A 137 -2.71 3.96 -7.09
CA THR A 137 -2.77 4.38 -8.48
C THR A 137 -3.12 5.85 -8.56
N GLN A 138 -2.36 6.62 -9.36
CA GLN A 138 -2.65 8.02 -9.65
C GLN A 138 -2.46 8.30 -11.14
N PRO A 139 -3.39 9.05 -11.78
CA PRO A 139 -3.19 9.54 -13.14
C PRO A 139 -2.10 10.63 -13.17
N LEU A 140 -1.33 10.66 -14.23
CA LEU A 140 -0.40 11.74 -14.52
C LEU A 140 -1.13 12.86 -15.29
N ASP A 141 -0.81 14.12 -14.95
CA ASP A 141 -1.40 15.29 -15.59
C ASP A 141 -0.61 15.65 -16.86
N LEU A 142 -0.72 14.80 -17.89
CA LEU A 142 -0.04 14.96 -19.17
C LEU A 142 -1.04 15.37 -20.27
N PRO A 143 -0.85 16.50 -20.95
CA PRO A 143 -1.75 16.95 -22.02
C PRO A 143 -1.88 15.92 -23.15
N GLY A 144 -3.10 15.46 -23.41
CA GLY A 144 -3.39 14.55 -24.54
C GLY A 144 -2.96 13.10 -24.36
N VAL A 145 -2.40 12.74 -23.19
CA VAL A 145 -1.98 11.37 -22.88
C VAL A 145 -2.59 10.92 -21.57
N ARG A 146 -3.22 9.76 -21.57
CA ARG A 146 -3.73 9.13 -20.35
C ARG A 146 -2.70 8.11 -19.83
N ALA A 147 -1.93 8.53 -18.87
CA ALA A 147 -0.95 7.66 -18.22
C ALA A 147 -1.23 7.55 -16.72
N ASP A 148 -1.11 6.35 -16.18
CA ASP A 148 -1.34 6.05 -14.76
C ASP A 148 -0.04 5.57 -14.12
N MET A 149 0.33 6.20 -13.01
CA MET A 149 1.43 5.76 -12.14
C MET A 149 0.88 4.86 -11.06
N LEU A 150 1.35 3.62 -11.01
CA LEU A 150 1.04 2.65 -9.96
C LEU A 150 2.28 2.45 -9.09
N CYS A 151 2.14 2.72 -7.79
CA CYS A 151 3.19 2.48 -6.80
C CYS A 151 2.83 1.30 -5.88
N ALA A 152 3.84 0.50 -5.53
CA ALA A 152 3.72 -0.56 -4.55
C ALA A 152 4.66 -0.28 -3.36
N TYR A 153 4.06 -0.16 -2.18
CA TYR A 153 4.76 0.09 -0.92
C TYR A 153 4.70 -1.12 -0.02
N ASP A 154 5.85 -1.55 0.52
CA ASP A 154 5.89 -2.64 1.51
C ASP A 154 5.37 -2.14 2.85
N VAL A 155 4.20 -2.63 3.25
CA VAL A 155 3.53 -2.31 4.52
C VAL A 155 3.55 -3.48 5.52
N SER A 156 4.44 -4.44 5.30
CA SER A 156 4.54 -5.66 6.15
C SER A 156 4.80 -5.33 7.61
N ALA A 157 5.50 -4.24 7.91
CA ALA A 157 5.77 -3.80 9.28
C ALA A 157 4.49 -3.51 10.08
N VAL A 158 3.47 -2.92 9.44
CA VAL A 158 2.17 -2.63 10.07
C VAL A 158 1.48 -3.93 10.50
N PHE A 159 1.52 -4.95 9.64
CA PHE A 159 0.94 -6.26 9.92
C PHE A 159 1.75 -7.03 10.97
N ALA A 160 3.08 -6.96 10.93
CA ALA A 160 3.95 -7.60 11.92
C ALA A 160 3.71 -7.03 13.33
N THR A 161 3.48 -5.72 13.46
CA THR A 161 3.14 -5.07 14.73
C THR A 161 1.83 -5.61 15.29
N ARG A 162 0.78 -5.70 14.46
CA ARG A 162 -0.50 -6.31 14.85
C ARG A 162 -0.32 -7.74 15.33
N ASP A 163 0.40 -8.54 14.57
CA ASP A 163 0.59 -9.96 14.88
C ASP A 163 1.43 -10.16 16.16
N ALA A 164 2.36 -9.25 16.46
CA ALA A 164 3.10 -9.23 17.71
C ALA A 164 2.18 -8.88 18.90
N GLN A 165 1.32 -7.88 18.75
CA GLN A 165 0.32 -7.50 19.76
C GLN A 165 -0.64 -8.65 20.05
N LEU A 166 -1.18 -9.32 19.03
CA LEU A 166 -2.06 -10.48 19.20
C LEU A 166 -1.36 -11.61 19.93
N ARG A 167 -0.11 -11.90 19.61
CA ARG A 167 0.67 -12.94 20.33
C ARG A 167 0.90 -12.58 21.80
N ALA A 168 1.16 -11.30 22.09
CA ALA A 168 1.33 -10.85 23.47
C ALA A 168 0.06 -10.97 24.32
N TRP A 169 -1.14 -10.88 23.68
CA TRP A 169 -2.41 -11.10 24.36
C TRP A 169 -2.76 -12.58 24.60
N LEU A 170 -2.18 -13.49 23.81
CA LEU A 170 -2.46 -14.92 23.87
C LEU A 170 -1.47 -15.67 24.78
N ALA A 171 -0.39 -15.04 25.22
CA ALA A 171 0.63 -15.58 26.12
C ALA A 171 0.32 -15.28 27.58
#